data_155c5d4916bac356584e27bc0bee336a
#
_entry.id   155c5d4916bac356584e27bc0bee336a
#
_cell.length_a   1.000
_cell.length_b   1.000
_cell.length_c   1.000
_cell.angle_alpha   90.00
_cell.angle_beta   90.00
_cell.angle_gamma   90.00
#
_symmetry.space_group_name_H-M   'P 1'
#
loop_
_entity.id
_entity.type
_entity.pdbx_description
1 polymer ?
#
loop_
_entity_poly.entity_id
_entity_poly.type
_entity_poly.pdbx_seq_one_letter_code
_entity_poly.pdbx_strand_id
1 'polypeptide(L)'
;YGHRHGLTILQNDFPEAAIELKGILESFYIPKHLIVEGGGGLSGITQILKKALEDASWDKRVIHEEYIIDGQSQTSDSHEIDHFKRYEDNQPGIGLEIEWNNKDPFYDRDLENFRKYHALGLISIGIIITRGETLQRELYSVFEQHFLASPNAVEEQIPRYQGLKAKVAKNPANKTTIV
;
A
#
# COMPACT_ATOMS: atom_id res chain seq x y z
N TYR A 1 -12.59 0.66 2.89
CA TYR A 1 -13.37 1.89 2.70
C TYR A 1 -13.34 2.28 1.23
N GLY A 2 -14.49 2.71 0.69
CA GLY A 2 -14.59 3.21 -0.67
C GLY A 2 -14.89 4.70 -0.66
N HIS A 3 -14.17 5.48 -1.44
CA HIS A 3 -14.44 6.89 -1.69
C HIS A 3 -15.08 7.03 -3.07
N ARG A 4 -16.05 7.94 -3.24
CA ARG A 4 -16.73 8.20 -4.52
C ARG A 4 -17.19 6.92 -5.24
N HIS A 5 -17.81 6.00 -4.50
CA HIS A 5 -18.32 4.72 -5.02
C HIS A 5 -17.23 3.73 -5.53
N GLY A 6 -15.96 3.94 -5.23
CA GLY A 6 -14.87 3.08 -5.71
C GLY A 6 -15.09 1.60 -5.42
N LEU A 7 -15.58 1.24 -4.22
CA LEU A 7 -15.90 -0.15 -3.90
C LEU A 7 -17.03 -0.72 -4.75
N THR A 8 -18.05 0.09 -5.04
CA THR A 8 -19.18 -0.31 -5.89
C THR A 8 -18.71 -0.55 -7.33
N ILE A 9 -17.85 0.33 -7.85
CA ILE A 9 -17.24 0.18 -9.18
C ILE A 9 -16.36 -1.09 -9.20
N LEU A 10 -15.53 -1.29 -8.20
CA LEU A 10 -14.68 -2.50 -8.11
C LEU A 10 -15.52 -3.79 -8.13
N GLN A 11 -16.62 -3.81 -7.37
CA GLN A 11 -17.45 -5.01 -7.25
C GLN A 11 -18.33 -5.28 -8.47
N ASN A 12 -18.82 -4.25 -9.16
CA ASN A 12 -19.75 -4.40 -10.27
C ASN A 12 -19.07 -4.39 -11.64
N ASP A 13 -18.07 -3.54 -11.82
CA ASP A 13 -17.41 -3.37 -13.12
C ASP A 13 -16.14 -4.24 -13.23
N PHE A 14 -15.54 -4.63 -12.08
CA PHE A 14 -14.35 -5.46 -12.00
C PHE A 14 -14.50 -6.60 -10.98
N PRO A 15 -15.55 -7.45 -11.08
CA PRO A 15 -15.84 -8.47 -10.07
C PRO A 15 -14.71 -9.49 -9.89
N GLU A 16 -13.99 -9.81 -10.96
CA GLU A 16 -12.84 -10.72 -10.90
C GLU A 16 -11.70 -10.13 -10.07
N ALA A 17 -11.39 -8.84 -10.26
CA ALA A 17 -10.40 -8.13 -9.44
C ALA A 17 -10.83 -8.05 -7.97
N ALA A 18 -12.11 -7.82 -7.71
CA ALA A 18 -12.64 -7.77 -6.36
C ALA A 18 -12.48 -9.11 -5.62
N ILE A 19 -12.79 -10.22 -6.29
CA ILE A 19 -12.65 -11.57 -5.74
C ILE A 19 -11.18 -11.90 -5.51
N GLU A 20 -10.32 -11.62 -6.48
CA GLU A 20 -8.87 -11.89 -6.44
C GLU A 20 -8.20 -11.09 -5.30
N LEU A 21 -8.42 -9.79 -5.24
CA LEU A 21 -7.85 -8.95 -4.17
C LEU A 21 -8.36 -9.37 -2.79
N LYS A 22 -9.64 -9.73 -2.68
CA LYS A 22 -10.19 -10.26 -1.45
C LYS A 22 -9.46 -11.55 -1.04
N GLY A 23 -9.26 -12.47 -1.95
CA GLY A 23 -8.54 -13.73 -1.70
C GLY A 23 -7.09 -13.49 -1.27
N ILE A 24 -6.37 -12.59 -1.95
CA ILE A 24 -5.01 -12.20 -1.58
C ILE A 24 -4.97 -11.62 -0.17
N LEU A 25 -5.84 -10.68 0.15
CA LEU A 25 -5.85 -10.00 1.45
C LEU A 25 -6.31 -10.91 2.59
N GLU A 26 -7.25 -11.81 2.36
CA GLU A 26 -7.71 -12.78 3.37
C GLU A 26 -6.66 -13.87 3.65
N SER A 27 -5.86 -14.25 2.66
CA SER A 27 -4.75 -15.19 2.83
C SER A 27 -3.46 -14.54 3.35
N PHE A 28 -3.41 -13.21 3.36
CA PHE A 28 -2.23 -12.46 3.76
C PHE A 28 -1.99 -12.55 5.26
N TYR A 29 -0.89 -13.17 5.63
CA TYR A 29 -0.44 -13.29 7.02
C TYR A 29 0.83 -12.50 7.25
N ILE A 30 0.86 -11.74 8.32
CA ILE A 30 2.02 -10.95 8.71
C ILE A 30 2.73 -11.62 9.90
N PRO A 31 3.92 -12.20 9.70
CA PRO A 31 4.71 -12.72 10.80
C PRO A 31 5.09 -11.63 11.79
N LYS A 32 4.95 -11.89 13.09
CA LYS A 32 5.21 -10.91 14.16
C LYS A 32 6.61 -10.29 14.06
N HIS A 33 7.62 -11.09 13.72
CA HIS A 33 9.00 -10.61 13.60
C HIS A 33 9.16 -9.51 12.54
N LEU A 34 8.43 -9.59 11.42
CA LEU A 34 8.48 -8.56 10.37
C LEU A 34 7.90 -7.22 10.83
N ILE A 35 6.96 -7.25 11.79
CA ILE A 35 6.41 -6.01 12.39
C ILE A 35 7.47 -5.38 13.31
N VAL A 36 8.22 -6.21 14.04
CA VAL A 36 9.17 -5.77 15.07
C VAL A 36 10.51 -5.35 14.49
N GLU A 37 10.99 -6.01 13.43
CA GLU A 37 12.31 -5.74 12.82
C GLU A 37 12.43 -4.31 12.32
N GLY A 38 11.31 -3.66 12.03
CA GLY A 38 11.29 -2.34 11.42
C GLY A 38 11.82 -2.41 9.98
N GLY A 39 11.45 -1.48 9.17
CA GLY A 39 11.90 -1.47 7.79
C GLY A 39 11.90 -0.06 7.24
N GLY A 40 12.87 0.22 6.37
CA GLY A 40 12.82 1.33 5.43
C GLY A 40 12.69 0.74 4.04
N GLY A 41 12.07 1.44 3.13
CA GLY A 41 11.89 0.99 1.76
C GLY A 41 11.03 -0.28 1.64
N LEU A 42 11.51 -1.27 0.89
CA LEU A 42 10.79 -2.51 0.64
C LEU A 42 10.86 -3.45 1.87
N SER A 43 9.91 -3.30 2.80
CA SER A 43 9.82 -4.15 4.00
C SER A 43 9.48 -5.59 3.64
N GLY A 44 9.81 -6.56 4.52
CA GLY A 44 9.43 -7.95 4.31
C GLY A 44 7.92 -8.15 4.14
N ILE A 45 7.12 -7.33 4.83
CA ILE A 45 5.65 -7.32 4.70
C ILE A 45 5.24 -6.90 3.29
N THR A 46 5.82 -5.79 2.79
CA THR A 46 5.56 -5.29 1.43
C THR A 46 5.97 -6.31 0.39
N GLN A 47 7.11 -7.01 0.58
CA GLN A 47 7.58 -8.05 -0.35
C GLN A 47 6.61 -9.24 -0.46
N ILE A 48 6.05 -9.70 0.67
CA ILE A 48 5.08 -10.81 0.67
C ILE A 48 3.84 -10.41 -0.12
N LEU A 49 3.29 -9.22 0.13
CA LEU A 49 2.08 -8.75 -0.53
C LEU A 49 2.34 -8.46 -2.01
N LYS A 50 3.47 -7.81 -2.33
CA LYS A 50 3.92 -7.57 -3.69
C LYS A 50 3.99 -8.87 -4.49
N LYS A 51 4.65 -9.89 -3.93
CA LYS A 51 4.75 -11.19 -4.61
C LYS A 51 3.38 -11.81 -4.88
N ALA A 52 2.46 -11.77 -3.91
CA ALA A 52 1.11 -12.30 -4.09
C ALA A 52 0.33 -11.57 -5.20
N LEU A 53 0.52 -10.26 -5.33
CA LEU A 53 -0.07 -9.46 -6.40
C LEU A 53 0.57 -9.77 -7.77
N GLU A 54 1.90 -9.86 -7.82
CA GLU A 54 2.62 -10.22 -9.06
C GLU A 54 2.25 -11.64 -9.54
N ASP A 55 2.15 -12.62 -8.63
CA ASP A 55 1.70 -13.99 -8.94
C ASP A 55 0.25 -14.02 -9.50
N ALA A 56 -0.54 -13.00 -9.20
CA ALA A 56 -1.88 -12.76 -9.75
C ALA A 56 -1.90 -11.79 -10.94
N SER A 57 -0.75 -11.53 -11.58
CA SER A 57 -0.60 -10.63 -12.73
C SER A 57 -1.04 -9.18 -12.48
N TRP A 58 -0.75 -8.69 -11.29
CA TRP A 58 -0.75 -7.26 -11.01
C TRP A 58 0.65 -6.73 -11.25
N ASP A 59 0.90 -6.29 -12.47
CA ASP A 59 2.24 -5.97 -12.92
C ASP A 59 2.53 -4.48 -12.77
N LYS A 60 3.81 -4.16 -12.62
CA LYS A 60 4.29 -2.79 -12.65
C LYS A 60 3.99 -2.14 -14.00
N ARG A 61 3.54 -0.89 -13.97
CA ARG A 61 3.30 -0.10 -15.17
C ARG A 61 3.97 1.26 -15.12
N VAL A 62 4.86 1.51 -16.07
CA VAL A 62 5.42 2.85 -16.29
C VAL A 62 4.53 3.61 -17.26
N ILE A 63 4.10 4.80 -16.85
CA ILE A 63 3.32 5.72 -17.67
C ILE A 63 4.25 6.85 -18.08
N HIS A 64 4.42 7.02 -19.38
CA HIS A 64 5.15 8.12 -19.96
C HIS A 64 4.19 9.21 -20.43
N GLU A 65 4.43 10.42 -20.03
CA GLU A 65 3.62 11.57 -20.33
C GLU A 65 4.44 12.55 -21.16
N GLU A 66 3.85 13.02 -22.24
CA GLU A 66 4.42 14.09 -23.08
C GLU A 66 3.42 15.22 -23.20
N TYR A 67 3.83 16.42 -22.86
CA TYR A 67 3.02 17.61 -23.03
C TYR A 67 3.44 18.32 -24.33
N ILE A 68 2.48 18.45 -25.25
CA ILE A 68 2.67 19.15 -26.51
C ILE A 68 1.91 20.47 -26.44
N ILE A 69 2.63 21.58 -26.53
CA ILE A 69 2.06 22.93 -26.56
C ILE A 69 2.45 23.57 -27.90
N ASP A 70 1.44 24.01 -28.66
CA ASP A 70 1.61 24.59 -29.98
C ASP A 70 2.45 23.72 -30.95
N GLY A 71 2.26 22.39 -30.83
CA GLY A 71 2.96 21.42 -31.65
C GLY A 71 4.41 21.13 -31.23
N GLN A 72 4.86 21.67 -30.10
CA GLN A 72 6.18 21.43 -29.56
C GLN A 72 6.11 20.65 -28.25
N SER A 73 6.91 19.59 -28.15
CA SER A 73 7.08 18.84 -26.90
C SER A 73 7.79 19.74 -25.88
N GLN A 74 7.15 19.93 -24.72
CA GLN A 74 7.68 20.80 -23.67
C GLN A 74 8.35 20.00 -22.56
N THR A 75 7.62 19.04 -21.98
CA THR A 75 8.11 18.24 -20.87
C THR A 75 7.67 16.80 -21.04
N SER A 76 8.56 15.89 -20.74
CA SER A 76 8.20 14.48 -20.53
C SER A 76 8.35 14.16 -19.05
N ASP A 77 7.36 13.50 -18.48
CA ASP A 77 7.42 12.96 -17.13
C ASP A 77 7.13 11.46 -17.21
N SER A 78 7.59 10.72 -16.22
CA SER A 78 7.27 9.31 -16.12
C SER A 78 6.93 8.98 -14.68
N HIS A 79 5.83 8.30 -14.50
CA HIS A 79 5.44 7.77 -13.21
C HIS A 79 5.20 6.28 -13.30
N GLU A 80 5.56 5.58 -12.24
CA GLU A 80 5.40 4.15 -12.10
C GLU A 80 4.25 3.86 -11.14
N ILE A 81 3.28 3.05 -11.60
CA ILE A 81 2.28 2.41 -10.76
C ILE A 81 2.86 1.06 -10.35
N ASP A 82 3.00 0.82 -9.05
CA ASP A 82 3.63 -0.41 -8.54
C ASP A 82 2.88 -1.68 -8.94
N HIS A 83 1.55 -1.62 -8.96
CA HIS A 83 0.70 -2.73 -9.37
C HIS A 83 -0.46 -2.22 -10.23
N PHE A 84 -0.55 -2.71 -11.43
CA PHE A 84 -1.56 -2.35 -12.40
C PHE A 84 -2.17 -3.61 -13.01
N LYS A 85 -3.49 -3.62 -13.18
CA LYS A 85 -4.19 -4.68 -13.89
C LYS A 85 -5.24 -4.14 -14.83
N ARG A 86 -5.35 -4.76 -16.00
CA ARG A 86 -6.36 -4.46 -17.00
C ARG A 86 -6.94 -5.77 -17.50
N TYR A 87 -8.25 -5.83 -17.63
CA TYR A 87 -8.95 -7.04 -18.08
C TYR A 87 -9.28 -7.03 -19.58
N GLU A 88 -9.50 -5.84 -20.13
CA GLU A 88 -9.79 -5.66 -21.56
C GLU A 88 -8.95 -4.51 -22.12
N ASP A 89 -8.43 -4.65 -23.33
CA ASP A 89 -7.47 -3.70 -23.94
C ASP A 89 -8.03 -2.28 -24.07
N ASN A 90 -9.35 -2.15 -24.27
CA ASN A 90 -10.02 -0.86 -24.48
C ASN A 90 -10.64 -0.27 -23.22
N GLN A 91 -10.51 -0.92 -22.06
CA GLN A 91 -11.01 -0.43 -20.80
C GLN A 91 -9.91 0.22 -19.95
N PRO A 92 -10.24 1.23 -19.14
CA PRO A 92 -9.33 1.70 -18.10
C PRO A 92 -8.98 0.56 -17.15
N GLY A 93 -7.73 0.54 -16.66
CA GLY A 93 -7.29 -0.47 -15.70
C GLY A 93 -7.58 -0.09 -14.25
N ILE A 94 -6.97 -0.84 -13.35
CA ILE A 94 -6.94 -0.60 -11.92
C ILE A 94 -5.49 -0.34 -11.51
N GLY A 95 -5.23 0.78 -10.83
CA GLY A 95 -3.94 1.06 -10.21
C GLY A 95 -3.95 0.69 -8.73
N LEU A 96 -2.86 0.13 -8.21
CA LEU A 96 -2.74 -0.26 -6.82
C LEU A 96 -1.34 0.06 -6.27
N GLU A 97 -1.31 0.69 -5.10
CA GLU A 97 -0.09 1.00 -4.35
C GLU A 97 -0.12 0.35 -2.96
N ILE A 98 1.06 -0.03 -2.46
CA ILE A 98 1.21 -0.60 -1.12
C ILE A 98 1.90 0.42 -0.23
N GLU A 99 1.12 1.11 0.59
CA GLU A 99 1.59 2.15 1.50
C GLU A 99 1.64 1.62 2.95
N TRP A 100 2.62 0.73 3.22
CA TRP A 100 2.70 0.06 4.54
C TRP A 100 3.27 0.93 5.65
N ASN A 101 4.36 1.67 5.38
CA ASN A 101 5.09 2.46 6.37
C ASN A 101 5.40 3.88 5.90
N ASN A 102 4.77 4.34 4.86
CA ASN A 102 5.08 5.61 4.24
C ASN A 102 4.55 6.80 5.04
N LYS A 103 5.13 7.96 4.79
CA LYS A 103 4.72 9.23 5.39
C LYS A 103 3.62 9.86 4.54
N ASP A 104 2.85 10.76 5.13
CA ASP A 104 1.76 11.48 4.48
C ASP A 104 2.05 11.99 3.05
N PRO A 105 3.23 12.59 2.74
CA PRO A 105 3.53 13.06 1.40
C PRO A 105 3.51 11.98 0.30
N PHE A 106 3.73 10.71 0.64
CA PHE A 106 3.67 9.62 -0.33
C PHE A 106 2.22 9.27 -0.68
N TYR A 107 1.33 9.26 0.31
CA TYR A 107 -0.10 9.09 0.08
C TYR A 107 -0.66 10.21 -0.80
N ASP A 108 -0.28 11.46 -0.52
CA ASP A 108 -0.73 12.62 -1.31
C ASP A 108 -0.28 12.50 -2.76
N ARG A 109 0.96 12.08 -2.99
CA ARG A 109 1.52 11.86 -4.33
C ARG A 109 0.73 10.78 -5.09
N ASP A 110 0.48 9.63 -4.45
CA ASP A 110 -0.18 8.50 -5.09
C ASP A 110 -1.64 8.80 -5.36
N LEU A 111 -2.33 9.49 -4.45
CA LEU A 111 -3.70 9.96 -4.66
C LEU A 111 -3.79 10.97 -5.81
N GLU A 112 -2.83 11.89 -5.92
CA GLU A 112 -2.79 12.85 -7.04
C GLU A 112 -2.51 12.16 -8.37
N ASN A 113 -1.61 11.18 -8.42
CA ASN A 113 -1.37 10.37 -9.59
C ASN A 113 -2.61 9.56 -9.99
N PHE A 114 -3.30 8.92 -9.04
CA PHE A 114 -4.56 8.24 -9.34
C PHE A 114 -5.64 9.19 -9.86
N ARG A 115 -5.76 10.39 -9.28
CA ARG A 115 -6.68 11.42 -9.78
C ARG A 115 -6.39 11.79 -11.23
N LYS A 116 -5.11 11.99 -11.55
CA LYS A 116 -4.62 12.34 -12.88
C LYS A 116 -4.91 11.22 -13.88
N TYR A 117 -4.54 9.99 -13.54
CA TYR A 117 -4.73 8.84 -14.44
C TYR A 117 -6.19 8.45 -14.62
N HIS A 118 -7.01 8.66 -13.61
CA HIS A 118 -8.45 8.53 -13.74
C HIS A 118 -9.02 9.59 -14.71
N ALA A 119 -8.60 10.84 -14.60
CA ALA A 119 -9.02 11.92 -15.50
C ALA A 119 -8.60 11.67 -16.96
N LEU A 120 -7.47 11.00 -17.17
CA LEU A 120 -6.98 10.59 -18.50
C LEU A 120 -7.61 9.28 -19.02
N GLY A 121 -8.48 8.62 -18.24
CA GLY A 121 -9.09 7.36 -18.61
C GLY A 121 -8.12 6.17 -18.63
N LEU A 122 -6.97 6.27 -17.96
CA LEU A 122 -6.00 5.19 -17.86
C LEU A 122 -6.36 4.18 -16.78
N ILE A 123 -6.97 4.65 -15.70
CA ILE A 123 -7.50 3.82 -14.62
C ILE A 123 -8.95 4.19 -14.31
N SER A 124 -9.75 3.20 -13.95
CA SER A 124 -11.09 3.40 -13.38
C SER A 124 -11.05 3.57 -11.87
N ILE A 125 -10.07 2.91 -11.21
CA ILE A 125 -9.96 2.86 -9.76
C ILE A 125 -8.48 2.94 -9.39
N GLY A 126 -8.19 3.74 -8.35
CA GLY A 126 -6.95 3.70 -7.59
C GLY A 126 -7.18 3.01 -6.25
N ILE A 127 -6.33 2.06 -5.88
CA ILE A 127 -6.40 1.30 -4.64
C ILE A 127 -5.11 1.54 -3.85
N ILE A 128 -5.25 1.82 -2.56
CA ILE A 128 -4.11 1.87 -1.64
C ILE A 128 -4.31 0.80 -0.57
N ILE A 129 -3.34 -0.11 -0.47
CA ILE A 129 -3.29 -1.10 0.61
C ILE A 129 -2.42 -0.55 1.72
N THR A 130 -2.99 -0.39 2.89
CA THR A 130 -2.30 0.13 4.07
C THR A 130 -2.67 -0.65 5.33
N ARG A 131 -2.04 -0.29 6.45
CA ARG A 131 -2.31 -0.93 7.74
C ARG A 131 -3.74 -0.70 8.21
N GLY A 132 -4.39 -1.76 8.66
CA GLY A 132 -5.72 -1.67 9.26
C GLY A 132 -5.68 -1.11 10.69
N GLU A 133 -6.79 -0.57 11.15
CA GLU A 133 -6.97 0.00 12.48
C GLU A 133 -6.68 -1.00 13.60
N THR A 134 -7.07 -2.26 13.42
CA THR A 134 -6.84 -3.32 14.41
C THR A 134 -5.35 -3.52 14.67
N LEU A 135 -4.53 -3.64 13.63
CA LEU A 135 -3.08 -3.76 13.80
C LEU A 135 -2.50 -2.52 14.47
N GLN A 136 -2.95 -1.33 14.07
CA GLN A 136 -2.50 -0.08 14.67
C GLN A 136 -2.80 -0.02 16.17
N ARG A 137 -3.98 -0.44 16.58
CA ARG A 137 -4.41 -0.47 17.99
C ARG A 137 -3.64 -1.51 18.81
N GLU A 138 -3.37 -2.66 18.20
CA GLU A 138 -2.75 -3.80 18.88
C GLU A 138 -1.22 -3.83 18.78
N LEU A 139 -0.62 -2.86 18.10
CA LEU A 139 0.81 -2.86 17.78
C LEU A 139 1.72 -3.01 19.03
N TYR A 140 1.35 -2.39 20.15
CA TYR A 140 2.11 -2.54 21.41
C TYR A 140 2.04 -3.96 21.96
N SER A 141 0.85 -4.57 21.93
CA SER A 141 0.67 -5.94 22.38
C SER A 141 1.48 -6.93 21.51
N VAL A 142 1.54 -6.68 20.20
CA VAL A 142 2.35 -7.48 19.28
C VAL A 142 3.84 -7.40 19.64
N PHE A 143 4.36 -6.21 19.91
CA PHE A 143 5.74 -6.01 20.35
C PHE A 143 6.01 -6.69 21.68
N GLU A 144 5.16 -6.47 22.68
CA GLU A 144 5.30 -7.05 24.01
C GLU A 144 5.31 -8.59 23.95
N GLN A 145 4.36 -9.19 23.24
CA GLN A 145 4.30 -10.64 23.06
C GLN A 145 5.54 -11.20 22.35
N HIS A 146 6.06 -10.49 21.34
CA HIS A 146 7.25 -10.92 20.62
C HIS A 146 8.47 -10.95 21.54
N PHE A 147 8.68 -9.91 22.34
CA PHE A 147 9.85 -9.81 23.22
C PHE A 147 9.74 -10.73 24.45
N LEU A 148 8.54 -10.94 24.98
CA LEU A 148 8.32 -11.85 26.11
C LEU A 148 8.46 -13.33 25.72
N ALA A 149 8.19 -13.69 24.45
CA ALA A 149 8.36 -15.06 23.96
C ALA A 149 9.82 -15.48 23.77
N SER A 150 10.77 -14.56 23.83
CA SER A 150 12.21 -14.83 23.69
C SER A 150 12.97 -14.44 24.94
N PRO A 151 13.10 -15.34 25.94
CA PRO A 151 13.72 -15.01 27.24
C PRO A 151 15.16 -14.46 27.13
N ASN A 152 15.92 -14.88 26.13
CA ASN A 152 17.29 -14.40 25.89
C ASN A 152 17.34 -13.08 25.10
N ALA A 153 16.22 -12.66 24.50
CA ALA A 153 16.13 -11.41 23.75
C ALA A 153 15.76 -10.21 24.64
N VAL A 154 15.29 -10.47 25.86
CA VAL A 154 14.69 -9.45 26.71
C VAL A 154 15.72 -8.46 27.22
N GLU A 155 16.91 -8.87 27.63
CA GLU A 155 17.91 -7.95 28.18
C GLU A 155 18.59 -7.10 27.10
N GLU A 156 18.90 -7.67 25.94
CA GLU A 156 19.52 -6.93 24.83
C GLU A 156 18.55 -6.10 24.00
N GLN A 157 17.27 -6.48 23.99
CA GLN A 157 16.24 -5.85 23.12
C GLN A 157 15.29 -4.89 23.84
N ILE A 158 15.29 -4.85 25.18
CA ILE A 158 14.47 -3.92 25.94
C ILE A 158 14.66 -2.45 25.51
N PRO A 159 15.88 -1.93 25.28
CA PRO A 159 16.07 -0.57 24.78
C PRO A 159 15.43 -0.35 23.41
N ARG A 160 15.49 -1.34 22.53
CA ARG A 160 14.87 -1.30 21.21
C ARG A 160 13.33 -1.27 21.30
N TYR A 161 12.76 -2.12 22.14
CA TYR A 161 11.32 -2.13 22.41
C TYR A 161 10.83 -0.79 22.96
N GLN A 162 11.52 -0.23 23.96
CA GLN A 162 11.19 1.05 24.54
C GLN A 162 11.31 2.20 23.52
N GLY A 163 12.35 2.14 22.68
CA GLY A 163 12.52 3.08 21.58
C GLY A 163 11.40 3.01 20.55
N LEU A 164 10.96 1.81 20.18
CA LEU A 164 9.84 1.57 19.27
C LEU A 164 8.52 2.05 19.89
N LYS A 165 8.28 1.71 21.15
CA LYS A 165 7.10 2.17 21.91
C LYS A 165 7.03 3.72 21.96
N ALA A 166 8.16 4.37 22.22
CA ALA A 166 8.23 5.84 22.23
C ALA A 166 7.99 6.43 20.84
N LYS A 167 8.49 5.83 19.78
CA LYS A 167 8.23 6.26 18.39
C LYS A 167 6.76 6.14 18.02
N VAL A 168 6.13 5.00 18.34
CA VAL A 168 4.71 4.78 18.07
C VAL A 168 3.85 5.79 18.85
N ALA A 169 4.18 6.08 20.11
CA ALA A 169 3.46 7.05 20.91
C ALA A 169 3.59 8.50 20.41
N LYS A 170 4.73 8.84 19.78
CA LYS A 170 5.03 10.22 19.32
C LYS A 170 4.57 10.50 17.89
N ASN A 171 4.29 9.47 17.08
CA ASN A 171 3.91 9.66 15.69
C ASN A 171 2.39 9.91 15.58
N PRO A 172 1.95 11.15 15.24
CA PRO A 172 0.52 11.44 15.06
C PRO A 172 -0.15 10.59 13.97
N ALA A 173 0.57 10.25 12.90
CA ALA A 173 0.08 9.38 11.83
C ALA A 173 -0.27 7.97 12.33
N ASN A 174 0.33 7.53 13.43
CA ASN A 174 -0.06 6.29 14.08
C ASN A 174 -1.39 6.38 14.86
N LYS A 175 -1.93 7.58 15.02
CA LYS A 175 -3.25 7.82 15.65
C LYS A 175 -4.36 7.98 14.63
N THR A 176 -4.03 8.15 13.37
CA THR A 176 -4.97 8.46 12.30
C THR A 176 -4.86 7.37 11.23
N THR A 177 -5.86 6.61 11.17
CA THR A 177 -6.92 6.68 10.16
C THR A 177 -6.54 6.09 8.82
N ILE A 178 -7.13 5.16 8.62
CA ILE A 178 -7.87 4.60 7.49
C ILE A 178 -8.44 5.75 6.64
N VAL A 179 -7.94 5.91 5.49
CA VAL A 179 -8.64 6.56 4.38
C VAL A 179 -9.11 5.47 3.42
#